data_a5abb8adb59b67da775eee4bec94d341
#
_entry.id   a5abb8adb59b67da775eee4bec94d341
#
_cell.length_a   1.000
_cell.length_b   1.000
_cell.length_c   1.000
_cell.angle_alpha   90.00
_cell.angle_beta   90.00
_cell.angle_gamma   90.00
#
_symmetry.space_group_name_H-M   'P 1'
#
loop_
_entity.id
_entity.type
_entity.pdbx_description
1 polymer ?
#
loop_
_entity_poly.entity_id
_entity_poly.type
_entity_poly.pdbx_seq_one_letter_code
_entity_poly.pdbx_strand_id
1 'polypeptide(L)'
;MSDIWIAFTRDLFADERLLPAAVQTVIFDVRIPRIIAALLIGTSLSVSGAAFQGTFRNPLVSPDILGVSAGAGFGATLAIIYSWGDLGITLSAFAFALLAVGLTYFFGNKIRNSGDITLVLVLGGILVGTIFTSLVSLIKCVADPYEKLPAITYWLMGSLGSTQINDVYIVF
;
A
#
# COMPACT_ATOMS: atom_id res chain seq x y z
N MET A 1 23.93 18.03 10.21
CA MET A 1 22.71 18.11 11.02
C MET A 1 22.27 19.55 11.29
N SER A 2 23.20 20.46 11.60
CA SER A 2 22.92 21.90 11.74
C SER A 2 22.25 22.52 10.53
N ASP A 3 22.67 22.15 9.31
CA ASP A 3 22.20 22.76 8.07
C ASP A 3 20.74 22.40 7.72
N ILE A 4 20.31 21.17 8.10
CA ILE A 4 18.90 20.74 7.91
C ILE A 4 17.98 21.49 8.87
N TRP A 5 18.42 21.71 10.11
CA TRP A 5 17.65 22.45 11.10
C TRP A 5 17.58 23.93 10.76
N ILE A 6 18.68 24.49 10.27
CA ILE A 6 18.73 25.88 9.77
C ILE A 6 17.86 26.06 8.53
N ALA A 7 17.83 25.08 7.59
CA ALA A 7 16.95 25.13 6.44
C ALA A 7 15.48 25.07 6.85
N PHE A 8 15.11 24.15 7.73
CA PHE A 8 13.73 23.99 8.19
C PHE A 8 13.20 25.21 8.97
N THR A 9 14.05 25.82 9.80
CA THR A 9 13.65 27.01 10.59
C THR A 9 13.72 28.31 9.81
N ARG A 10 14.61 28.45 8.82
CA ARG A 10 14.73 29.64 7.99
C ARG A 10 13.68 29.73 6.89
N ASP A 11 13.32 28.62 6.24
CA ASP A 11 12.28 28.62 5.19
C ASP A 11 10.86 28.73 5.74
N LEU A 12 10.62 28.37 6.99
CA LEU A 12 9.35 28.72 7.65
C LEU A 12 9.21 30.22 7.94
N PHE A 13 10.31 30.99 7.92
CA PHE A 13 10.34 32.37 8.38
C PHE A 13 11.13 33.37 7.52
N ALA A 14 11.88 33.01 6.48
CA ALA A 14 12.61 33.95 5.62
C ALA A 14 13.14 33.36 4.30
N ASP A 15 12.77 34.04 3.22
CA ASP A 15 13.39 34.15 1.89
C ASP A 15 14.05 32.87 1.28
N GLU A 16 13.35 32.27 0.31
CA GLU A 16 13.75 31.09 -0.50
C GLU A 16 15.10 31.22 -1.23
N ARG A 17 15.73 32.40 -1.22
CA ARG A 17 16.91 32.72 -2.03
C ARG A 17 18.26 32.32 -1.44
N LEU A 18 18.29 31.77 -0.22
CA LEU A 18 19.54 31.53 0.51
C LEU A 18 20.05 30.08 0.51
N LEU A 19 19.28 29.12 0.01
CA LEU A 19 19.71 27.73 -0.08
C LEU A 19 20.23 27.40 -1.48
N PRO A 20 21.33 26.63 -1.61
CA PRO A 20 21.73 26.07 -2.90
C PRO A 20 20.58 25.26 -3.51
N ALA A 21 20.35 25.41 -4.83
CA ALA A 21 19.26 24.72 -5.54
C ALA A 21 19.22 23.21 -5.27
N ALA A 22 20.37 22.56 -5.18
CA ALA A 22 20.47 21.13 -4.85
C ALA A 22 19.89 20.78 -3.46
N VAL A 23 20.03 21.69 -2.48
CA VAL A 23 19.50 21.48 -1.11
C VAL A 23 17.97 21.66 -1.10
N GLN A 24 17.46 22.65 -1.85
CA GLN A 24 16.02 22.86 -2.02
C GLN A 24 15.37 21.62 -2.62
N THR A 25 15.86 21.12 -3.75
CA THR A 25 15.35 19.91 -4.40
C THR A 25 15.35 18.72 -3.45
N VAL A 26 16.43 18.47 -2.72
CA VAL A 26 16.50 17.34 -1.78
C VAL A 26 15.48 17.48 -0.65
N ILE A 27 15.24 18.66 -0.15
CA ILE A 27 14.31 18.86 0.97
C ILE A 27 12.86 18.82 0.47
N PHE A 28 12.52 19.66 -0.50
CA PHE A 28 11.11 19.86 -0.91
C PHE A 28 10.60 18.78 -1.87
N ASP A 29 11.43 18.32 -2.83
CA ASP A 29 10.98 17.37 -3.85
C ASP A 29 11.21 15.91 -3.44
N VAL A 30 12.12 15.66 -2.47
CA VAL A 30 12.47 14.28 -2.10
C VAL A 30 12.07 13.96 -0.66
N ARG A 31 12.49 14.76 0.33
CA ARG A 31 12.31 14.39 1.74
C ARG A 31 10.91 14.68 2.27
N ILE A 32 10.37 15.87 2.01
CA ILE A 32 9.06 16.27 2.50
C ILE A 32 7.95 15.34 1.99
N PRO A 33 7.83 15.04 0.68
CA PRO A 33 6.81 14.12 0.20
C PRO A 33 6.88 12.74 0.85
N ARG A 34 8.09 12.21 1.05
CA ARG A 34 8.29 10.91 1.72
C ARG A 34 7.86 10.91 3.19
N ILE A 35 8.18 11.98 3.91
CA ILE A 35 7.79 12.12 5.32
C ILE A 35 6.26 12.21 5.43
N ILE A 36 5.63 13.03 4.59
CA ILE A 36 4.18 13.15 4.57
C ILE A 36 3.52 11.81 4.23
N ALA A 37 3.97 11.15 3.16
CA ALA A 37 3.46 9.83 2.79
C ALA A 37 3.63 8.80 3.92
N ALA A 38 4.81 8.75 4.56
CA ALA A 38 5.07 7.85 5.68
C ALA A 38 4.13 8.10 6.86
N LEU A 39 3.88 9.37 7.21
CA LEU A 39 2.94 9.75 8.28
C LEU A 39 1.51 9.36 7.94
N LEU A 40 1.05 9.63 6.72
CA LEU A 40 -0.31 9.30 6.27
C LEU A 40 -0.52 7.79 6.23
N ILE A 41 0.40 7.03 5.62
CA ILE A 41 0.34 5.57 5.57
C ILE A 41 0.39 4.98 6.98
N GLY A 42 1.31 5.43 7.82
CA GLY A 42 1.43 4.95 9.20
C GLY A 42 0.18 5.23 10.02
N THR A 43 -0.41 6.41 9.88
CA THR A 43 -1.67 6.78 10.54
C THR A 43 -2.83 5.89 10.07
N SER A 44 -2.97 5.71 8.75
CA SER A 44 -4.03 4.88 8.17
C SER A 44 -3.93 3.42 8.63
N LEU A 45 -2.71 2.86 8.63
CA LEU A 45 -2.47 1.49 9.12
C LEU A 45 -2.73 1.36 10.62
N SER A 46 -2.36 2.38 11.41
CA SER A 46 -2.61 2.37 12.87
C SER A 46 -4.09 2.43 13.19
N VAL A 47 -4.85 3.30 12.53
CA VAL A 47 -6.30 3.43 12.71
C VAL A 47 -7.02 2.15 12.28
N SER A 48 -6.69 1.63 11.10
CA SER A 48 -7.28 0.38 10.61
C SER A 48 -6.93 -0.81 11.51
N GLY A 49 -5.66 -0.91 11.95
CA GLY A 49 -5.22 -1.93 12.90
C GLY A 49 -6.00 -1.90 14.21
N ALA A 50 -6.15 -0.72 14.81
CA ALA A 50 -6.92 -0.55 16.05
C ALA A 50 -8.40 -0.91 15.85
N ALA A 51 -9.00 -0.53 14.71
CA ALA A 51 -10.37 -0.88 14.38
C ALA A 51 -10.57 -2.41 14.26
N PHE A 52 -9.64 -3.09 13.58
CA PHE A 52 -9.66 -4.55 13.45
C PHE A 52 -9.49 -5.25 14.80
N GLN A 53 -8.50 -4.85 15.60
CA GLN A 53 -8.28 -5.41 16.94
C GLN A 53 -9.50 -5.23 17.85
N GLY A 54 -10.16 -4.07 17.80
CA GLY A 54 -11.38 -3.80 18.53
C GLY A 54 -12.57 -4.64 18.05
N THR A 55 -12.75 -4.76 16.73
CA THR A 55 -13.85 -5.54 16.13
C THR A 55 -13.74 -7.03 16.43
N PHE A 56 -12.54 -7.57 16.28
CA PHE A 56 -12.26 -9.01 16.52
C PHE A 56 -11.96 -9.31 17.99
N ARG A 57 -11.85 -8.30 18.86
CA ARG A 57 -11.47 -8.43 20.28
C ARG A 57 -10.20 -9.27 20.46
N ASN A 58 -9.26 -9.13 19.54
CA ASN A 58 -8.01 -9.88 19.51
C ASN A 58 -6.86 -8.95 19.10
N PRO A 59 -5.87 -8.71 19.95
CA PRO A 59 -4.74 -7.82 19.67
C PRO A 59 -3.77 -8.34 18.59
N LEU A 60 -3.88 -9.61 18.18
CA LEU A 60 -3.03 -10.22 17.16
C LEU A 60 -3.58 -10.07 15.74
N VAL A 61 -4.81 -9.55 15.59
CA VAL A 61 -5.44 -9.37 14.28
C VAL A 61 -4.91 -8.10 13.61
N SER A 62 -4.59 -8.22 12.33
CA SER A 62 -4.24 -7.10 11.44
C SER A 62 -5.20 -7.01 10.25
N PRO A 63 -5.30 -5.84 9.58
CA PRO A 63 -6.12 -5.69 8.37
C PRO A 63 -5.76 -6.67 7.26
N ASP A 64 -4.50 -7.10 7.20
CA ASP A 64 -3.98 -8.02 6.18
C ASP A 64 -4.53 -9.45 6.29
N ILE A 65 -5.05 -9.81 7.45
CA ILE A 65 -5.63 -11.14 7.71
C ILE A 65 -6.80 -11.50 6.76
N LEU A 66 -7.47 -10.48 6.20
CA LEU A 66 -8.55 -10.67 5.21
C LEU A 66 -8.04 -10.80 3.75
N GLY A 67 -6.73 -10.88 3.53
CA GLY A 67 -6.13 -11.01 2.21
C GLY A 67 -6.05 -9.70 1.42
N VAL A 68 -6.17 -8.55 2.08
CA VAL A 68 -6.19 -7.21 1.46
C VAL A 68 -4.94 -6.98 0.61
N SER A 69 -3.75 -7.18 1.18
CA SER A 69 -2.48 -6.93 0.49
C SER A 69 -2.27 -7.87 -0.70
N ALA A 70 -2.69 -9.14 -0.58
CA ALA A 70 -2.60 -10.09 -1.67
C ALA A 70 -3.53 -9.70 -2.84
N GLY A 71 -4.76 -9.27 -2.54
CA GLY A 71 -5.69 -8.73 -3.53
C GLY A 71 -5.15 -7.47 -4.20
N ALA A 72 -4.66 -6.51 -3.43
CA ALA A 72 -4.02 -5.30 -3.95
C ALA A 72 -2.83 -5.63 -4.87
N GLY A 73 -1.97 -6.54 -4.44
CA GLY A 73 -0.81 -7.00 -5.22
C GLY A 73 -1.21 -7.64 -6.55
N PHE A 74 -2.28 -8.41 -6.57
CA PHE A 74 -2.81 -8.99 -7.81
C PHE A 74 -3.38 -7.90 -8.74
N GLY A 75 -4.19 -6.98 -8.21
CA GLY A 75 -4.74 -5.87 -8.98
C GLY A 75 -3.66 -4.99 -9.61
N ALA A 76 -2.64 -4.62 -8.83
CA ALA A 76 -1.50 -3.87 -9.35
C ALA A 76 -0.73 -4.64 -10.43
N THR A 77 -0.51 -5.95 -10.22
CA THR A 77 0.17 -6.81 -11.18
C THR A 77 -0.58 -6.86 -12.52
N LEU A 78 -1.91 -6.97 -12.49
CA LEU A 78 -2.74 -6.90 -13.69
C LEU A 78 -2.58 -5.55 -14.41
N ALA A 79 -2.66 -4.45 -13.69
CA ALA A 79 -2.55 -3.12 -14.29
C ALA A 79 -1.17 -2.87 -14.92
N ILE A 80 -0.09 -3.39 -14.30
CA ILE A 80 1.27 -3.31 -14.84
C ILE A 80 1.40 -4.12 -16.14
N ILE A 81 0.86 -5.34 -16.19
CA ILE A 81 0.88 -6.17 -17.41
C ILE A 81 0.21 -5.43 -18.57
N TYR A 82 -0.97 -4.84 -18.32
CA TYR A 82 -1.73 -4.11 -19.35
C TYR A 82 -1.28 -2.65 -19.53
N SER A 83 -0.25 -2.19 -18.81
CA SER A 83 0.29 -0.82 -18.92
C SER A 83 -0.76 0.29 -18.69
N TRP A 84 -1.62 0.14 -17.68
CA TRP A 84 -2.70 1.11 -17.38
C TRP A 84 -2.22 2.43 -16.77
N GLY A 85 -0.91 2.61 -16.55
CA GLY A 85 -0.35 3.79 -15.91
C GLY A 85 -0.60 3.83 -14.38
N ASP A 86 -0.06 4.86 -13.71
CA ASP A 86 -0.03 4.92 -12.24
C ASP A 86 -1.43 4.97 -11.60
N LEU A 87 -2.35 5.76 -12.16
CA LEU A 87 -3.75 5.78 -11.72
C LEU A 87 -4.44 4.44 -11.91
N GLY A 88 -4.18 3.75 -13.04
CA GLY A 88 -4.72 2.42 -13.29
C GLY A 88 -4.21 1.39 -12.29
N ILE A 89 -2.93 1.46 -11.93
CA ILE A 89 -2.32 0.58 -10.92
C ILE A 89 -2.99 0.82 -9.55
N THR A 90 -3.12 2.08 -9.15
CA THR A 90 -3.73 2.44 -7.85
C THR A 90 -5.19 2.01 -7.77
N LEU A 91 -6.01 2.33 -8.78
CA LEU A 91 -7.42 1.97 -8.80
C LEU A 91 -7.64 0.45 -8.87
N SER A 92 -6.84 -0.26 -9.67
CA SER A 92 -6.91 -1.72 -9.76
C SER A 92 -6.50 -2.37 -8.44
N ALA A 93 -5.41 -1.93 -7.82
CA ALA A 93 -4.98 -2.42 -6.52
C ALA A 93 -6.08 -2.24 -5.47
N PHE A 94 -6.68 -1.05 -5.41
CA PHE A 94 -7.78 -0.76 -4.48
C PHE A 94 -9.02 -1.63 -4.74
N ALA A 95 -9.45 -1.77 -6.00
CA ALA A 95 -10.60 -2.58 -6.38
C ALA A 95 -10.43 -4.05 -6.01
N PHE A 96 -9.25 -4.63 -6.29
CA PHE A 96 -8.95 -6.02 -5.94
C PHE A 96 -8.72 -6.24 -4.44
N ALA A 97 -8.23 -5.24 -3.72
CA ALA A 97 -8.19 -5.27 -2.25
C ALA A 97 -9.61 -5.39 -1.66
N LEU A 98 -10.56 -4.56 -2.12
CA LEU A 98 -11.96 -4.64 -1.72
C LEU A 98 -12.61 -5.95 -2.14
N LEU A 99 -12.28 -6.46 -3.32
CA LEU A 99 -12.77 -7.75 -3.79
C LEU A 99 -12.28 -8.90 -2.89
N ALA A 100 -11.02 -8.88 -2.47
CA ALA A 100 -10.47 -9.87 -1.54
C ALA A 100 -11.24 -9.87 -0.20
N VAL A 101 -11.47 -8.69 0.39
CA VAL A 101 -12.27 -8.55 1.61
C VAL A 101 -13.70 -9.07 1.39
N GLY A 102 -14.32 -8.68 0.27
CA GLY A 102 -15.68 -9.12 -0.09
C GLY A 102 -15.79 -10.63 -0.21
N LEU A 103 -14.84 -11.29 -0.86
CA LEU A 103 -14.77 -12.74 -0.97
C LEU A 103 -14.59 -13.40 0.39
N THR A 104 -13.67 -12.90 1.21
CA THR A 104 -13.43 -13.41 2.56
C THR A 104 -14.70 -13.32 3.41
N TYR A 105 -15.39 -12.17 3.37
CA TYR A 105 -16.65 -11.98 4.08
C TYR A 105 -17.77 -12.90 3.55
N PHE A 106 -17.89 -13.04 2.22
CA PHE A 106 -18.88 -13.88 1.59
C PHE A 106 -18.72 -15.36 1.98
N PHE A 107 -17.50 -15.89 1.91
CA PHE A 107 -17.21 -17.27 2.33
C PHE A 107 -17.39 -17.43 3.85
N GLY A 108 -16.92 -16.45 4.64
CA GLY A 108 -17.09 -16.46 6.09
C GLY A 108 -18.55 -16.51 6.52
N ASN A 109 -19.41 -15.73 5.87
CA ASN A 109 -20.86 -15.71 6.19
C ASN A 109 -21.59 -16.99 5.78
N LYS A 110 -21.14 -17.66 4.68
CA LYS A 110 -21.75 -18.90 4.20
C LYS A 110 -21.45 -20.10 5.12
N ILE A 111 -20.32 -20.06 5.82
CA ILE A 111 -19.85 -21.13 6.73
C ILE A 111 -20.24 -20.84 8.19
N ARG A 112 -20.93 -19.74 8.46
CA ARG A 112 -21.28 -19.24 9.82
C ARG A 112 -21.96 -20.24 10.75
N ASN A 113 -22.59 -21.30 10.25
CA ASN A 113 -23.25 -22.29 11.06
C ASN A 113 -22.31 -23.26 11.82
N SER A 114 -20.99 -23.17 11.67
CA SER A 114 -20.04 -24.20 12.12
C SER A 114 -19.09 -23.75 13.25
N GLY A 115 -19.19 -22.52 13.81
CA GLY A 115 -18.29 -22.13 14.91
C GLY A 115 -18.04 -20.63 15.07
N ASP A 116 -16.88 -20.29 15.61
CA ASP A 116 -16.44 -18.91 15.84
C ASP A 116 -16.25 -18.16 14.51
N ILE A 117 -17.02 -17.10 14.31
CA ILE A 117 -16.99 -16.29 13.10
C ILE A 117 -15.61 -15.66 12.86
N THR A 118 -14.87 -15.34 13.92
CA THR A 118 -13.50 -14.82 13.83
C THR A 118 -12.57 -15.83 13.18
N LEU A 119 -12.62 -17.07 13.63
CA LEU A 119 -11.80 -18.15 13.09
C LEU A 119 -12.11 -18.39 11.60
N VAL A 120 -13.40 -18.39 11.24
CA VAL A 120 -13.84 -18.60 9.85
C VAL A 120 -13.37 -17.46 8.95
N LEU A 121 -13.43 -16.19 9.41
CA LEU A 121 -12.93 -15.04 8.64
C LEU A 121 -11.42 -15.08 8.46
N VAL A 122 -10.67 -15.45 9.50
CA VAL A 122 -9.20 -15.58 9.43
C VAL A 122 -8.80 -16.67 8.43
N LEU A 123 -9.39 -17.86 8.53
CA LEU A 123 -9.11 -18.96 7.60
C LEU A 123 -9.54 -18.63 6.17
N GLY A 124 -10.70 -17.98 6.01
CA GLY A 124 -11.18 -17.48 4.72
C GLY A 124 -10.22 -16.46 4.08
N GLY A 125 -9.71 -15.53 4.89
CA GLY A 125 -8.74 -14.55 4.42
C GLY A 125 -7.41 -15.15 4.00
N ILE A 126 -6.89 -16.12 4.77
CA ILE A 126 -5.69 -16.88 4.39
C ILE A 126 -5.90 -17.59 3.06
N LEU A 127 -7.05 -18.24 2.87
CA LEU A 127 -7.39 -18.95 1.63
C LEU A 127 -7.48 -17.98 0.45
N VAL A 128 -8.22 -16.89 0.59
CA VAL A 128 -8.35 -15.86 -0.46
C VAL A 128 -6.99 -15.25 -0.77
N GLY A 129 -6.21 -14.91 0.25
CA GLY A 129 -4.85 -14.37 0.09
C GLY A 129 -3.93 -15.31 -0.67
N THR A 130 -3.98 -16.61 -0.35
CA THR A 130 -3.20 -17.66 -1.05
C THR A 130 -3.58 -17.76 -2.52
N ILE A 131 -4.89 -17.69 -2.85
CA ILE A 131 -5.35 -17.68 -4.24
C ILE A 131 -4.80 -16.50 -5.00
N PHE A 132 -4.91 -15.28 -4.47
CA PHE A 132 -4.39 -14.07 -5.12
C PHE A 132 -2.86 -14.13 -5.30
N THR A 133 -2.13 -14.59 -4.29
CA THR A 133 -0.66 -14.76 -4.37
C THR A 133 -0.27 -15.78 -5.44
N SER A 134 -1.01 -16.87 -5.56
CA SER A 134 -0.81 -17.88 -6.61
C SER A 134 -1.07 -17.30 -8.01
N LEU A 135 -2.11 -16.48 -8.16
CA LEU A 135 -2.40 -15.78 -9.41
C LEU A 135 -1.29 -14.76 -9.78
N VAL A 136 -0.76 -14.01 -8.81
CA VAL A 136 0.42 -13.15 -9.02
C VAL A 136 1.61 -13.98 -9.51
N SER A 137 1.85 -15.14 -8.93
CA SER A 137 2.93 -16.03 -9.34
C SER A 137 2.77 -16.53 -10.77
N LEU A 138 1.55 -16.88 -11.18
CA LEU A 138 1.24 -17.26 -12.56
C LEU A 138 1.50 -16.12 -13.54
N ILE A 139 1.09 -14.88 -13.20
CA ILE A 139 1.36 -13.71 -14.04
C ILE A 139 2.86 -13.48 -14.18
N LYS A 140 3.62 -13.60 -13.10
CA LYS A 140 5.09 -13.46 -13.14
C LYS A 140 5.76 -14.49 -14.07
N CYS A 141 5.21 -15.70 -14.19
CA CYS A 141 5.76 -16.72 -15.10
C CYS A 141 5.58 -16.37 -16.59
N VAL A 142 4.55 -15.61 -16.94
CA VAL A 142 4.25 -15.22 -18.32
C VAL A 142 4.63 -13.77 -18.65
N ALA A 143 5.03 -13.01 -17.64
CA ALA A 143 5.44 -11.61 -17.80
C ALA A 143 6.76 -11.49 -18.55
N ASP A 144 6.89 -10.41 -19.35
CA ASP A 144 8.17 -10.09 -20.00
C ASP A 144 9.27 -9.93 -18.93
N PRO A 145 10.38 -10.71 -19.06
CA PRO A 145 11.45 -10.72 -18.07
C PRO A 145 12.26 -9.41 -18.01
N TYR A 146 12.24 -8.60 -19.05
CA TYR A 146 13.06 -7.39 -19.14
C TYR A 146 12.34 -6.12 -18.68
N GLU A 147 11.03 -6.05 -18.84
CA GLU A 147 10.25 -4.85 -18.51
C GLU A 147 9.20 -5.11 -17.42
N LYS A 148 8.28 -6.05 -17.66
CA LYS A 148 7.11 -6.24 -16.80
C LYS A 148 7.43 -6.96 -15.48
N LEU A 149 8.25 -7.99 -15.53
CA LEU A 149 8.62 -8.76 -14.35
C LEU A 149 9.41 -7.93 -13.32
N PRO A 150 10.42 -7.12 -13.69
CA PRO A 150 11.06 -6.19 -12.76
C PRO A 150 10.08 -5.17 -12.19
N ALA A 151 9.22 -4.55 -13.01
CA ALA A 151 8.24 -3.56 -12.57
C ALA A 151 7.28 -4.14 -11.51
N ILE A 152 6.72 -5.33 -11.76
CA ILE A 152 5.87 -6.04 -10.80
C ILE A 152 6.63 -6.32 -9.50
N THR A 153 7.87 -6.76 -9.61
CA THR A 153 8.68 -7.11 -8.44
C THR A 153 8.98 -5.88 -7.59
N TYR A 154 9.39 -4.77 -8.21
CA TYR A 154 9.63 -3.51 -7.49
C TYR A 154 8.37 -2.96 -6.84
N TRP A 155 7.22 -3.04 -7.53
CA TRP A 155 5.95 -2.59 -6.96
C TRP A 155 5.57 -3.41 -5.72
N LEU A 156 5.69 -4.75 -5.79
CA LEU A 156 5.37 -5.65 -4.67
C LEU A 156 6.34 -5.53 -3.49
N MET A 157 7.60 -5.14 -3.73
CA MET A 157 8.56 -4.83 -2.66
C MET A 157 8.14 -3.60 -1.86
N GLY A 158 7.46 -2.66 -2.51
CA GLY A 158 7.09 -1.39 -1.92
C GLY A 158 8.29 -0.47 -1.70
N SER A 159 8.09 0.82 -1.90
CA SER A 159 9.14 1.81 -1.64
C SER A 159 8.51 3.20 -1.53
N LEU A 160 9.00 4.00 -0.60
CA LEU A 160 8.75 5.45 -0.57
C LEU A 160 9.83 6.23 -1.34
N GLY A 161 10.77 5.51 -1.98
CA GLY A 161 11.94 6.12 -2.63
C GLY A 161 11.60 7.00 -3.83
N SER A 162 10.57 6.68 -4.57
CA SER A 162 10.11 7.40 -5.76
C SER A 162 8.91 8.31 -5.49
N THR A 163 8.44 8.42 -4.23
CA THR A 163 7.25 9.22 -3.90
C THR A 163 7.47 10.70 -4.22
N GLN A 164 6.57 11.26 -5.02
CA GLN A 164 6.47 12.67 -5.35
C GLN A 164 5.26 13.30 -4.64
N ILE A 165 5.21 14.63 -4.59
CA ILE A 165 4.09 15.34 -3.96
C ILE A 165 2.76 15.05 -4.66
N ASN A 166 2.78 14.83 -5.97
CA ASN A 166 1.60 14.47 -6.75
C ASN A 166 1.02 13.11 -6.36
N ASP A 167 1.85 12.15 -5.99
CA ASP A 167 1.40 10.82 -5.54
C ASP A 167 0.63 10.93 -4.22
N VAL A 168 1.05 11.84 -3.34
CA VAL A 168 0.35 12.13 -2.09
C VAL A 168 -1.07 12.64 -2.35
N TYR A 169 -1.27 13.51 -3.34
CA TYR A 169 -2.61 14.01 -3.71
C TYR A 169 -3.51 12.97 -4.37
N ILE A 170 -2.95 11.94 -5.00
CA ILE A 170 -3.73 10.88 -5.66
C ILE A 170 -4.22 9.84 -4.64
N VAL A 171 -3.44 9.58 -3.59
CA VAL A 171 -3.70 8.50 -2.63
C VAL A 171 -4.53 8.99 -1.43
N PHE A 172 -4.48 10.28 -1.10
CA PHE A 172 -5.13 10.90 0.06
C PHE A 172 -6.00 12.10 -0.30
#